data_1c72434e2f799b8a43fcde5bba666f64
#
_entry.id   1c72434e2f799b8a43fcde5bba666f64
#
_cell.length_a   1.000
_cell.length_b   1.000
_cell.length_c   1.000
_cell.angle_alpha   90.00
_cell.angle_beta   90.00
_cell.angle_gamma   90.00
#
_symmetry.space_group_name_H-M   'P 1'
#
loop_
_entity.id
_entity.type
_entity.pdbx_description
1 polymer ?
#
loop_
_entity_poly.entity_id
_entity_poly.type
_entity_poly.pdbx_seq_one_letter_code
_entity_poly.pdbx_strand_id
1 'polypeptide(L)'
;EIQDQTETDLVNLRRTIYLTIQSSMQADEAAHKLLSLQTKDGQERELLRMIIECGIQEKSYMKFYGVVAERFCKLKKENAEIFDELFAQYYATVHRLETNKLRNVAKIFAHLLHTDAMPWTVLEYIHLNEEETTSSSRIFIKILFQEISEFLGTFPAPQPLQPHLSSACPA
;
A
#
# COMPACT_ATOMS: atom_id res chain seq x y z
N GLU A 1 -28.72 15.14 16.05
CA GLU A 1 -28.64 13.82 16.73
C GLU A 1 -28.09 12.70 15.83
N ILE A 2 -28.56 12.58 14.58
CA ILE A 2 -28.09 11.52 13.65
C ILE A 2 -26.63 11.74 13.24
N GLN A 3 -26.19 12.96 13.05
CA GLN A 3 -24.84 13.32 12.64
C GLN A 3 -23.82 13.02 13.74
N ASP A 4 -24.14 13.34 15.00
CA ASP A 4 -23.30 13.06 16.16
C ASP A 4 -23.12 11.55 16.38
N GLN A 5 -24.14 10.75 16.14
CA GLN A 5 -24.07 9.30 16.30
C GLN A 5 -23.17 8.64 15.24
N THR A 6 -23.23 9.13 14.00
CA THR A 6 -22.37 8.63 12.92
C THR A 6 -20.91 8.96 13.16
N GLU A 7 -20.59 10.15 13.67
CA GLU A 7 -19.25 10.56 14.02
C GLU A 7 -18.68 9.74 15.19
N THR A 8 -19.50 9.53 16.23
CA THR A 8 -19.13 8.67 17.36
C THR A 8 -18.87 7.23 16.92
N ASP A 9 -19.67 6.68 16.01
CA ASP A 9 -19.48 5.35 15.44
C ASP A 9 -18.16 5.24 14.68
N LEU A 10 -17.78 6.26 13.91
CA LEU A 10 -16.49 6.30 13.20
C LEU A 10 -15.31 6.39 14.16
N VAL A 11 -15.39 7.20 15.20
CA VAL A 11 -14.33 7.29 16.22
C VAL A 11 -14.14 5.95 16.93
N ASN A 12 -15.22 5.27 17.30
CA ASN A 12 -15.17 3.95 17.89
C ASN A 12 -14.58 2.90 16.95
N LEU A 13 -14.95 2.95 15.68
CA LEU A 13 -14.39 2.08 14.64
C LEU A 13 -12.87 2.27 14.50
N ARG A 14 -12.41 3.51 14.38
CA ARG A 14 -10.98 3.85 14.28
C ARG A 14 -10.21 3.33 15.48
N ARG A 15 -10.75 3.52 16.68
CA ARG A 15 -10.13 3.02 17.92
C ARG A 15 -10.04 1.49 17.93
N THR A 16 -11.10 0.80 17.53
CA THR A 16 -11.14 -0.65 17.44
C THR A 16 -10.11 -1.18 16.45
N ILE A 17 -10.01 -0.56 15.26
CA ILE A 17 -9.03 -0.91 14.24
C ILE A 17 -7.61 -0.73 14.78
N TYR A 18 -7.32 0.42 15.38
CA TYR A 18 -6.02 0.71 15.96
C TYR A 18 -5.62 -0.33 17.01
N LEU A 19 -6.50 -0.62 17.97
CA LEU A 19 -6.23 -1.59 19.02
C LEU A 19 -6.06 -3.01 18.46
N THR A 20 -6.81 -3.38 17.45
CA THR A 20 -6.69 -4.67 16.76
C THR A 20 -5.31 -4.83 16.10
N ILE A 21 -4.86 -3.79 15.41
CA ILE A 21 -3.54 -3.76 14.77
C ILE A 21 -2.44 -3.85 15.83
N GLN A 22 -2.51 -3.05 16.88
CA GLN A 22 -1.51 -3.00 17.94
C GLN A 22 -1.42 -4.31 18.75
N SER A 23 -2.51 -5.03 18.87
CA SER A 23 -2.55 -6.33 19.56
C SER A 23 -2.11 -7.52 18.72
N SER A 24 -1.91 -7.32 17.42
CA SER A 24 -1.53 -8.39 16.49
C SER A 24 -0.03 -8.43 16.32
N MET A 25 0.53 -9.64 16.38
CA MET A 25 1.98 -9.84 16.21
C MET A 25 2.37 -10.05 14.74
N GLN A 26 1.46 -10.59 13.94
CA GLN A 26 1.69 -10.92 12.54
C GLN A 26 0.63 -10.29 11.64
N ALA A 27 1.02 -9.99 10.39
CA ALA A 27 0.13 -9.35 9.43
C ALA A 27 -1.11 -10.21 9.10
N ASP A 28 -0.95 -11.51 8.97
CA ASP A 28 -2.07 -12.42 8.69
C ASP A 28 -3.06 -12.47 9.85
N GLU A 29 -2.57 -12.45 11.08
CA GLU A 29 -3.40 -12.35 12.28
C GLU A 29 -4.20 -11.04 12.30
N ALA A 30 -3.53 -9.91 12.04
CA ALA A 30 -4.17 -8.61 11.98
C ALA A 30 -5.25 -8.56 10.88
N ALA A 31 -4.92 -9.02 9.68
CA ALA A 31 -5.87 -9.07 8.57
C ALA A 31 -7.11 -9.91 8.92
N HIS A 32 -6.91 -11.08 9.52
CA HIS A 32 -8.00 -11.96 9.94
C HIS A 32 -8.90 -11.29 10.99
N LYS A 33 -8.32 -10.69 12.01
CA LYS A 33 -9.07 -9.97 13.06
C LYS A 33 -9.83 -8.77 12.49
N LEU A 34 -9.22 -7.99 11.59
CA LEU A 34 -9.85 -6.85 10.95
C LEU A 34 -11.01 -7.27 10.04
N LEU A 35 -10.87 -8.39 9.31
CA LEU A 35 -11.95 -8.96 8.51
C LEU A 35 -13.14 -9.44 9.35
N SER A 36 -12.89 -9.83 10.59
CA SER A 36 -13.93 -10.26 11.53
C SER A 36 -14.71 -9.09 12.14
N LEU A 37 -14.25 -7.86 11.95
CA LEU A 37 -14.99 -6.68 12.40
C LEU A 37 -16.23 -6.51 11.54
N GLN A 38 -17.37 -6.34 12.22
CA GLN A 38 -18.63 -6.05 11.54
C GLN A 38 -18.64 -4.56 11.15
N THR A 39 -18.21 -4.29 9.94
CA THR A 39 -18.26 -2.96 9.36
C THR A 39 -19.63 -2.72 8.71
N LYS A 40 -20.20 -1.54 8.92
CA LYS A 40 -21.40 -1.09 8.22
C LYS A 40 -21.03 -0.68 6.79
N ASP A 41 -22.04 -0.61 5.92
CA ASP A 41 -21.88 -0.13 4.55
C ASP A 41 -21.17 1.24 4.53
N GLY A 42 -20.13 1.37 3.72
CA GLY A 42 -19.32 2.58 3.61
C GLY A 42 -18.19 2.73 4.63
N GLN A 43 -18.09 1.83 5.61
CA GLN A 43 -16.98 1.83 6.59
C GLN A 43 -15.74 1.09 6.11
N GLU A 44 -15.82 0.32 5.02
CA GLU A 44 -14.69 -0.39 4.44
C GLU A 44 -13.56 0.58 4.05
N ARG A 45 -13.92 1.72 3.47
CA ARG A 45 -12.96 2.77 3.11
C ARG A 45 -12.19 3.27 4.33
N GLU A 46 -12.89 3.49 5.43
CA GLU A 46 -12.27 3.95 6.67
C GLU A 46 -11.36 2.88 7.28
N LEU A 47 -11.75 1.61 7.22
CA LEU A 47 -10.92 0.49 7.64
C LEU A 47 -9.60 0.46 6.87
N LEU A 48 -9.65 0.53 5.55
CA LEU A 48 -8.46 0.48 4.69
C LEU A 48 -7.59 1.73 4.86
N ARG A 49 -8.21 2.90 5.00
CA ARG A 49 -7.50 4.14 5.30
C ARG A 49 -6.74 4.05 6.63
N MET A 50 -7.36 3.48 7.65
CA MET A 50 -6.74 3.32 8.97
C MET A 50 -5.53 2.39 8.98
N ILE A 51 -5.48 1.40 8.10
CA ILE A 51 -4.28 0.56 7.94
C ILE A 51 -3.10 1.43 7.50
N ILE A 52 -3.30 2.31 6.53
CA ILE A 52 -2.27 3.25 6.08
C ILE A 52 -1.92 4.25 7.19
N GLU A 53 -2.91 4.83 7.85
CA GLU A 53 -2.69 5.81 8.93
C GLU A 53 -1.86 5.23 10.08
N CYS A 54 -2.13 3.99 10.48
CA CYS A 54 -1.33 3.31 11.50
C CYS A 54 0.12 3.11 11.03
N GLY A 55 0.33 2.75 9.78
CA GLY A 55 1.67 2.59 9.20
C GLY A 55 2.43 3.92 9.08
N ILE A 56 1.72 5.01 8.81
CA ILE A 56 2.29 6.36 8.75
C ILE A 56 2.84 6.80 10.11
N GLN A 57 2.19 6.44 11.20
CA GLN A 57 2.57 6.86 12.55
C GLN A 57 3.80 6.12 13.10
N GLU A 58 4.24 5.05 12.46
CA GLU A 58 5.45 4.33 12.87
C GLU A 58 6.71 5.18 12.66
N LYS A 59 7.71 4.98 13.52
CA LYS A 59 8.99 5.70 13.43
C LYS A 59 9.75 5.38 12.13
N SER A 60 9.62 4.15 11.66
CA SER A 60 10.18 3.68 10.40
C SER A 60 9.21 2.71 9.74
N TYR A 61 9.35 2.52 8.43
CA TYR A 61 8.48 1.61 7.70
C TYR A 61 8.54 0.18 8.24
N MET A 62 7.37 -0.37 8.48
CA MET A 62 7.19 -1.76 8.83
C MET A 62 6.45 -2.49 7.69
N LYS A 63 7.06 -3.53 7.16
CA LYS A 63 6.48 -4.37 6.11
C LYS A 63 5.11 -4.95 6.48
N PHE A 64 4.86 -5.09 7.77
CA PHE A 64 3.58 -5.52 8.34
C PHE A 64 2.38 -4.80 7.71
N TYR A 65 2.41 -3.47 7.61
CA TYR A 65 1.30 -2.68 7.07
C TYR A 65 1.10 -2.90 5.57
N GLY A 66 2.17 -3.02 4.82
CA GLY A 66 2.10 -3.37 3.40
C GLY A 66 1.49 -4.74 3.17
N VAL A 67 1.85 -5.73 3.98
CA VAL A 67 1.31 -7.09 3.89
C VAL A 67 -0.17 -7.12 4.28
N VAL A 68 -0.58 -6.41 5.33
CA VAL A 68 -2.01 -6.32 5.72
C VAL A 68 -2.82 -5.71 4.57
N ALA A 69 -2.37 -4.58 4.02
CA ALA A 69 -3.03 -3.93 2.90
C ALA A 69 -3.11 -4.84 1.65
N GLU A 70 -2.03 -5.55 1.35
CA GLU A 70 -1.98 -6.54 0.25
C GLU A 70 -3.04 -7.64 0.42
N ARG A 71 -3.20 -8.18 1.63
CA ARG A 71 -4.23 -9.21 1.90
C ARG A 71 -5.64 -8.69 1.60
N PHE A 72 -5.94 -7.46 1.99
CA PHE A 72 -7.23 -6.85 1.69
C PHE A 72 -7.45 -6.61 0.19
N CYS A 73 -6.44 -6.15 -0.53
CA CYS A 73 -6.52 -5.95 -1.97
C CYS A 73 -6.78 -7.25 -2.73
N LYS A 74 -6.09 -8.33 -2.34
CA LYS A 74 -6.23 -9.64 -2.99
C LYS A 74 -7.52 -10.36 -2.65
N LEU A 75 -8.19 -9.95 -1.57
CA LEU A 75 -9.45 -10.53 -1.14
C LEU A 75 -10.63 -10.08 -2.00
N LYS A 76 -10.70 -8.78 -2.31
CA LYS A 76 -11.78 -8.17 -3.08
C LYS A 76 -11.24 -7.08 -4.00
N LYS A 77 -11.73 -7.05 -5.23
CA LYS A 77 -11.38 -6.03 -6.21
C LYS A 77 -11.73 -4.61 -5.73
N GLU A 78 -12.86 -4.47 -5.06
CA GLU A 78 -13.33 -3.19 -4.51
C GLU A 78 -12.34 -2.60 -3.52
N ASN A 79 -11.64 -3.43 -2.76
CA ASN A 79 -10.58 -2.97 -1.86
C ASN A 79 -9.39 -2.37 -2.63
N ALA A 80 -9.00 -2.99 -3.73
CA ALA A 80 -7.94 -2.44 -4.59
C ALA A 80 -8.35 -1.11 -5.21
N GLU A 81 -9.63 -0.95 -5.58
CA GLU A 81 -10.17 0.32 -6.07
C GLU A 81 -10.15 1.41 -5.00
N ILE A 82 -10.46 1.07 -3.75
CA ILE A 82 -10.33 2.00 -2.62
C ILE A 82 -8.88 2.42 -2.40
N PHE A 83 -7.92 1.51 -2.48
CA PHE A 83 -6.51 1.85 -2.37
C PHE A 83 -6.00 2.71 -3.52
N ASP A 84 -6.54 2.54 -4.73
CA ASP A 84 -6.29 3.44 -5.88
C ASP A 84 -6.70 4.87 -5.54
N GLU A 85 -7.92 5.07 -5.05
CA GLU A 85 -8.40 6.37 -4.61
C GLU A 85 -7.58 6.95 -3.45
N LEU A 86 -7.18 6.12 -2.49
CA LEU A 86 -6.34 6.52 -1.38
C LEU A 86 -4.95 6.96 -1.85
N PHE A 87 -4.38 6.28 -2.85
CA PHE A 87 -3.13 6.70 -3.47
C PHE A 87 -3.24 8.13 -4.01
N ALA A 88 -4.27 8.42 -4.79
CA ALA A 88 -4.49 9.75 -5.34
C ALA A 88 -4.61 10.81 -4.24
N GLN A 89 -5.34 10.51 -3.16
CA GLN A 89 -5.51 11.43 -2.04
C GLN A 89 -4.22 11.68 -1.27
N TYR A 90 -3.47 10.64 -0.94
CA TYR A 90 -2.19 10.77 -0.23
C TYR A 90 -1.15 11.49 -1.11
N TYR A 91 -1.09 11.17 -2.39
CA TYR A 91 -0.19 11.86 -3.31
C TYR A 91 -0.50 13.36 -3.40
N ALA A 92 -1.77 13.73 -3.49
CA ALA A 92 -2.19 15.13 -3.52
C ALA A 92 -1.83 15.92 -2.24
N THR A 93 -1.68 15.23 -1.12
CA THR A 93 -1.45 15.84 0.21
C THR A 93 -0.09 15.53 0.82
N VAL A 94 0.83 14.92 0.06
CA VAL A 94 2.17 14.56 0.58
C VAL A 94 2.96 15.75 1.10
N HIS A 95 2.72 16.96 0.59
CA HIS A 95 3.36 18.20 1.04
C HIS A 95 3.02 18.55 2.50
N ARG A 96 1.97 17.94 3.08
CA ARG A 96 1.56 18.14 4.46
C ARG A 96 2.22 17.14 5.42
N LEU A 97 2.91 16.14 4.90
CA LEU A 97 3.54 15.09 5.69
C LEU A 97 5.00 15.42 5.98
N GLU A 98 5.42 15.12 7.20
CA GLU A 98 6.84 15.06 7.56
C GLU A 98 7.55 13.96 6.75
N THR A 99 8.85 14.12 6.54
CA THR A 99 9.65 13.20 5.72
C THR A 99 9.52 11.73 6.15
N ASN A 100 9.50 11.46 7.44
CA ASN A 100 9.34 10.08 7.96
C ASN A 100 8.00 9.47 7.54
N LYS A 101 6.93 10.24 7.70
CA LYS A 101 5.56 9.84 7.37
C LYS A 101 5.38 9.66 5.88
N LEU A 102 5.90 10.60 5.10
CA LEU A 102 5.93 10.53 3.64
C LEU A 102 6.64 9.26 3.16
N ARG A 103 7.78 8.92 3.75
CA ARG A 103 8.53 7.70 3.44
C ARG A 103 7.69 6.45 3.72
N ASN A 104 7.02 6.39 4.85
CA ASN A 104 6.19 5.25 5.22
C ASN A 104 5.03 5.06 4.22
N VAL A 105 4.35 6.12 3.83
CA VAL A 105 3.29 6.09 2.82
C VAL A 105 3.81 5.56 1.49
N ALA A 106 4.93 6.12 1.01
CA ALA A 106 5.54 5.71 -0.25
C ALA A 106 5.89 4.23 -0.26
N LYS A 107 6.44 3.71 0.83
CA LYS A 107 6.81 2.30 0.97
C LYS A 107 5.61 1.35 1.06
N ILE A 108 4.51 1.78 1.71
CA ILE A 108 3.26 0.99 1.72
C ILE A 108 2.73 0.85 0.29
N PHE A 109 2.63 1.93 -0.46
CA PHE A 109 2.14 1.89 -1.84
C PHE A 109 3.10 1.17 -2.79
N ALA A 110 4.41 1.31 -2.58
CA ALA A 110 5.40 0.52 -3.33
C ALA A 110 5.18 -0.99 -3.13
N HIS A 111 4.93 -1.41 -1.90
CA HIS A 111 4.61 -2.81 -1.59
C HIS A 111 3.37 -3.29 -2.34
N LEU A 112 2.30 -2.50 -2.37
CA LEU A 112 1.07 -2.83 -3.09
C LEU A 112 1.29 -2.93 -4.60
N LEU A 113 2.16 -2.09 -5.16
CA LEU A 113 2.49 -2.12 -6.59
C LEU A 113 3.34 -3.32 -6.97
N HIS A 114 4.45 -3.55 -6.28
CA HIS A 114 5.35 -4.64 -6.66
C HIS A 114 4.79 -6.04 -6.35
N THR A 115 3.78 -6.16 -5.50
CA THR A 115 3.04 -7.40 -5.24
C THR A 115 1.84 -7.59 -6.16
N ASP A 116 1.62 -6.68 -7.10
CA ASP A 116 0.44 -6.65 -7.99
C ASP A 116 -0.91 -6.62 -7.25
N ALA A 117 -0.90 -6.18 -6.00
CA ALA A 117 -2.13 -6.04 -5.20
C ALA A 117 -2.98 -4.85 -5.67
N MET A 118 -2.34 -3.82 -6.20
CA MET A 118 -2.96 -2.61 -6.72
C MET A 118 -2.57 -2.42 -8.20
N PRO A 119 -3.48 -1.89 -9.05
CA PRO A 119 -3.16 -1.71 -10.47
C PRO A 119 -2.09 -0.62 -10.66
N TRP A 120 -1.18 -0.85 -11.62
CA TRP A 120 -0.11 0.10 -11.97
C TRP A 120 -0.62 1.40 -12.59
N THR A 121 -1.88 1.44 -13.01
CA THR A 121 -2.54 2.64 -13.54
C THR A 121 -2.59 3.79 -12.54
N VAL A 122 -2.40 3.54 -11.25
CA VAL A 122 -2.28 4.61 -10.23
C VAL A 122 -1.12 5.57 -10.51
N LEU A 123 -0.11 5.13 -11.24
CA LEU A 123 1.01 5.99 -11.64
C LEU A 123 0.59 7.11 -12.58
N GLU A 124 -0.57 7.03 -13.21
CA GLU A 124 -1.15 8.10 -14.04
C GLU A 124 -1.49 9.35 -13.23
N TYR A 125 -1.70 9.23 -11.90
CA TYR A 125 -1.88 10.38 -11.02
C TYR A 125 -0.61 11.22 -10.85
N ILE A 126 0.55 10.67 -11.20
CA ILE A 126 1.84 11.33 -11.06
C ILE A 126 2.11 12.16 -12.32
N HIS A 127 2.12 13.47 -12.17
CA HIS A 127 2.47 14.43 -13.23
C HIS A 127 3.83 15.05 -12.93
N LEU A 128 4.81 14.82 -13.80
CA LEU A 128 6.18 15.31 -13.68
C LEU A 128 6.33 16.63 -14.47
N ASN A 129 5.71 17.69 -14.00
CA ASN A 129 5.87 19.04 -14.54
C ASN A 129 6.35 20.00 -13.44
N GLU A 130 6.91 21.15 -13.84
CA GLU A 130 7.48 22.11 -12.90
C GLU A 130 6.41 22.79 -12.03
N GLU A 131 5.20 22.93 -12.53
CA GLU A 131 4.10 23.63 -11.86
C GLU A 131 3.45 22.78 -10.76
N GLU A 132 3.32 21.48 -10.98
CA GLU A 132 2.63 20.57 -10.06
C GLU A 132 3.59 19.80 -9.13
N THR A 133 4.90 19.77 -9.45
CA THR A 133 5.87 18.98 -8.70
C THR A 133 6.44 19.79 -7.54
N THR A 134 6.08 19.40 -6.31
CA THR A 134 6.67 19.94 -5.09
C THR A 134 7.92 19.15 -4.68
N SER A 135 8.72 19.70 -3.74
CA SER A 135 9.85 18.94 -3.16
C SER A 135 9.39 17.65 -2.47
N SER A 136 8.24 17.68 -1.80
CA SER A 136 7.65 16.51 -1.14
C SER A 136 7.21 15.45 -2.14
N SER A 137 6.58 15.84 -3.26
CA SER A 137 6.18 14.89 -4.30
C SER A 137 7.39 14.25 -4.98
N ARG A 138 8.49 14.98 -5.19
CA ARG A 138 9.75 14.44 -5.71
C ARG A 138 10.34 13.38 -4.80
N ILE A 139 10.36 13.64 -3.49
CA ILE A 139 10.85 12.68 -2.50
C ILE A 139 9.95 11.43 -2.49
N PHE A 140 8.64 11.62 -2.51
CA PHE A 140 7.67 10.52 -2.57
C PHE A 140 7.88 9.63 -3.80
N ILE A 141 7.96 10.22 -4.98
CA ILE A 141 8.19 9.52 -6.25
C ILE A 141 9.52 8.76 -6.22
N LYS A 142 10.58 9.41 -5.74
CA LYS A 142 11.91 8.79 -5.63
C LYS A 142 11.88 7.55 -4.75
N ILE A 143 11.28 7.64 -3.57
CA ILE A 143 11.18 6.52 -2.63
C ILE A 143 10.31 5.41 -3.22
N LEU A 144 9.16 5.76 -3.81
CA LEU A 144 8.25 4.81 -4.44
C LEU A 144 8.98 3.96 -5.49
N PHE A 145 9.64 4.59 -6.45
CA PHE A 145 10.35 3.89 -7.52
C PHE A 145 11.61 3.17 -7.04
N GLN A 146 12.31 3.70 -6.05
CA GLN A 146 13.46 3.05 -5.45
C GLN A 146 13.06 1.71 -4.80
N GLU A 147 12.02 1.69 -4.00
CA GLU A 147 11.50 0.47 -3.37
C GLU A 147 11.03 -0.56 -4.41
N ILE A 148 10.32 -0.12 -5.44
CA ILE A 148 9.88 -0.98 -6.54
C ILE A 148 11.10 -1.57 -7.26
N SER A 149 12.09 -0.76 -7.56
CA SER A 149 13.32 -1.18 -8.27
C SER A 149 14.14 -2.17 -7.45
N GLU A 150 14.27 -1.95 -6.15
CA GLU A 150 14.96 -2.87 -5.25
C GLU A 150 14.29 -4.25 -5.22
N PHE A 151 12.96 -4.27 -5.17
CA PHE A 151 12.21 -5.53 -5.23
C PHE A 151 12.40 -6.24 -6.58
N LEU A 152 12.26 -5.54 -7.69
CA LEU A 152 12.42 -6.12 -9.03
C LEU A 152 13.88 -6.52 -9.32
N GLY A 153 14.85 -5.83 -8.74
CA GLY A 153 16.26 -6.14 -8.85
C GLY A 153 16.69 -7.41 -8.09
N THR A 154 15.90 -7.88 -7.14
CA THR A 154 16.15 -9.14 -6.43
C THR A 154 15.69 -10.38 -7.20
N PHE A 155 14.95 -10.22 -8.29
CA PHE A 155 14.68 -11.32 -9.20
C PHE A 155 15.94 -11.63 -10.03
N PRO A 156 16.40 -12.90 -10.08
CA PRO A 156 17.49 -13.27 -10.96
C PRO A 156 17.08 -12.92 -12.41
N ALA A 157 17.97 -12.21 -13.10
CA ALA A 157 17.76 -11.93 -14.53
C ALA A 157 17.44 -13.26 -15.24
N PRO A 158 16.48 -13.28 -16.16
CA PRO A 158 16.18 -14.49 -16.93
C PRO A 158 17.48 -15.00 -17.55
N GLN A 159 17.87 -16.22 -17.21
CA GLN A 159 19.06 -16.84 -17.78
C GLN A 159 18.85 -16.88 -19.31
N PRO A 160 19.83 -16.42 -20.10
CA PRO A 160 19.74 -16.56 -21.54
C PRO A 160 19.57 -18.04 -21.84
N LEU A 161 18.55 -18.35 -22.63
CA LEU A 161 18.31 -19.71 -23.13
C LEU A 161 19.62 -20.21 -23.76
N GLN A 162 20.24 -21.20 -23.13
CA GLN A 162 21.39 -21.86 -23.73
C GLN A 162 20.90 -22.51 -25.01
N PRO A 163 21.51 -22.22 -26.18
CA PRO A 163 21.17 -22.94 -27.37
C PRO A 163 21.53 -24.41 -27.12
N HIS A 164 20.53 -25.28 -27.16
CA HIS A 164 20.77 -26.71 -27.16
C HIS A 164 21.66 -27.01 -28.37
N LEU A 165 22.94 -27.23 -28.11
CA LEU A 165 23.82 -27.87 -29.07
C LEU A 165 23.25 -29.27 -29.32
N SER A 166 22.52 -29.39 -30.43
CA SER A 166 22.17 -30.65 -31.00
C SER A 166 23.46 -31.43 -31.23
N SER A 167 23.69 -32.46 -30.40
CA SER A 167 24.77 -33.40 -30.64
C SER A 167 24.47 -34.13 -31.94
N ALA A 168 25.18 -33.74 -32.98
CA ALA A 168 25.20 -34.50 -34.23
C ALA A 168 25.65 -35.92 -33.91
N CYS A 169 24.86 -36.91 -34.32
CA CYS A 169 25.27 -38.31 -34.38
C CYS A 169 26.49 -38.44 -35.27
N PRO A 170 27.54 -39.14 -34.87
CA PRO A 170 28.54 -39.64 -35.80
C PRO A 170 27.99 -40.83 -36.57
N ALA A 171 28.19 -40.78 -37.84
CA ALA A 171 27.93 -41.89 -38.74
C ALA A 171 28.83 -43.11 -38.48
#